data_1da19a8f5cd3cf10b669cb7917e7c8cd
#
_entry.id   1da19a8f5cd3cf10b669cb7917e7c8cd
#
_cell.length_a   1.000
_cell.length_b   1.000
_cell.length_c   1.000
_cell.angle_alpha   90.00
_cell.angle_beta   90.00
_cell.angle_gamma   90.00
#
_symmetry.space_group_name_H-M   'P 1'
#
loop_
_entity.id
_entity.type
_entity.pdbx_description
1 polymer ?
#
loop_
_entity_poly.entity_id
_entity_poly.type
_entity_poly.pdbx_seq_one_letter_code
_entity_poly.pdbx_strand_id
1 'polypeptide(L)'
;MVNTKNCQSVFPVTRATGPERFLLRKFASKSTTHANATLPFLPASRQISLVLCVLVFICWLLPGLSGHEPWKPDEAYTFGLIRHIAQTSDWVVPTLAGEPFMEKPPLYFVVASFFLRLFSPLLGEPDAARMATGFFIVIACYAIALSARELFGKGAGRWAVLILFACIGFPVRAHQMITDTALFAGGAIGIYGFILGIRHHVLGGAILGIGAAVMFLSKGLLGPGILGLTALTLPLMNTAFRSRRYIVFCAIAFLVFCPLVVPWLYALWMRSEKLFSTWLLVNNFGRFDGTAKLGPKAKHFFYFKLLPWYAFPALPMAAWWLWRSWKTGISASAMVLVTFFLAGFVTLSSASDARELYAMPLLLPLVILAAGACQQKTLWTIKLRPWALGLFCLLPTVMWGAGIILMTGWPAPLWNKWVAQGAPGFTPQISSVMFAAALLATLLLSGLVFLNRTCRESPLSIFTSCITLCWVLAMTLGMPYLDYTKRYSDVFLPLRAWLPKDECVASRHLGEPQRALLEYYDGLITLREEKHRGAYRCNWLLVQHDKRHPEEFVDGTLVWQGERPADNEENYQLYRLNR
;
A
#
# COMPACT_ATOMS: atom_id res chain seq x y z
N MET A 1 -10.02 60.91 53.99
CA MET A 1 -10.78 60.82 55.26
C MET A 1 -10.96 59.37 55.56
N VAL A 2 -10.28 58.93 56.54
CA VAL A 2 -10.67 58.21 57.77
C VAL A 2 -10.91 56.71 57.50
N ASN A 3 -10.08 55.88 57.94
CA ASN A 3 -9.48 55.41 59.19
C ASN A 3 -9.99 53.97 59.53
N THR A 4 -9.09 53.05 59.64
CA THR A 4 -8.61 52.22 60.76
C THR A 4 -9.59 51.14 61.28
N LYS A 5 -9.24 50.01 61.80
CA LYS A 5 -8.10 49.42 62.55
C LYS A 5 -8.34 47.91 62.74
N ASN A 6 -7.30 47.11 62.67
CA ASN A 6 -6.81 46.14 63.64
C ASN A 6 -7.77 45.41 64.62
N CYS A 7 -7.61 44.08 64.70
CA CYS A 7 -7.16 43.44 65.92
C CYS A 7 -6.63 42.01 65.75
N GLN A 8 -5.47 41.76 66.35
CA GLN A 8 -4.77 40.48 66.51
C GLN A 8 -5.31 39.74 67.78
N SER A 9 -5.14 38.40 67.78
CA SER A 9 -4.76 37.60 68.98
C SER A 9 -4.53 36.14 68.51
N VAL A 10 -3.34 35.60 68.46
CA VAL A 10 -2.44 35.02 69.48
C VAL A 10 -2.85 33.61 69.95
N PHE A 11 -2.10 32.61 69.39
CA PHE A 11 -1.51 31.31 69.80
C PHE A 11 -2.18 30.43 70.89
N PRO A 12 -1.89 29.09 71.02
CA PRO A 12 -0.63 28.41 70.74
C PRO A 12 -0.69 27.00 70.08
N VAL A 13 0.53 26.55 69.75
CA VAL A 13 1.04 25.28 69.25
C VAL A 13 0.77 24.08 70.16
N THR A 14 0.41 22.93 69.61
CA THR A 14 0.89 21.63 70.12
C THR A 14 1.24 20.71 68.99
N ARG A 15 2.47 20.19 68.99
CA ARG A 15 3.00 19.09 68.16
C ARG A 15 2.35 17.76 68.55
N ALA A 16 1.97 16.96 67.56
CA ALA A 16 1.87 15.51 67.69
C ALA A 16 2.39 14.87 66.41
N THR A 17 3.46 14.14 66.54
CA THR A 17 4.14 13.28 65.60
C THR A 17 3.42 11.91 65.54
N GLY A 18 3.14 11.42 64.33
CA GLY A 18 2.68 10.04 64.11
C GLY A 18 2.41 9.73 62.63
N PRO A 19 2.82 8.58 62.11
CA PRO A 19 2.95 8.30 60.68
C PRO A 19 1.69 7.73 59.99
N GLU A 20 0.49 8.17 60.37
CA GLU A 20 -0.76 7.63 59.81
C GLU A 20 -1.50 8.51 58.79
N ARG A 21 -0.94 9.62 58.33
CA ARG A 21 -1.60 10.52 57.36
C ARG A 21 -1.21 10.33 55.89
N PHE A 22 -0.47 9.27 55.55
CA PHE A 22 -0.03 9.07 54.15
C PHE A 22 -0.96 8.18 53.33
N LEU A 23 -1.90 7.48 53.95
CA LEU A 23 -2.80 6.53 53.24
C LEU A 23 -4.19 7.08 52.91
N LEU A 24 -4.63 8.18 53.50
CA LEU A 24 -6.00 8.71 53.25
C LEU A 24 -6.08 9.81 52.18
N ARG A 25 -4.97 10.31 51.66
CA ARG A 25 -4.96 11.29 50.54
C ARG A 25 -4.96 10.67 49.16
N LYS A 26 -4.84 9.34 49.01
CA LYS A 26 -4.90 8.60 47.72
C LYS A 26 -6.28 8.05 47.38
N PHE A 27 -7.25 8.11 48.27
CA PHE A 27 -8.60 7.58 48.02
C PHE A 27 -9.70 8.66 47.93
N ALA A 28 -9.43 9.93 48.23
CA ALA A 28 -10.43 10.98 48.17
C ALA A 28 -10.46 11.79 46.86
N SER A 29 -9.76 11.33 45.80
CA SER A 29 -9.76 11.97 44.48
C SER A 29 -10.43 11.11 43.40
N LYS A 30 -11.24 10.12 43.75
CA LYS A 30 -11.91 9.21 42.82
C LYS A 30 -13.39 8.96 43.10
N SER A 31 -14.14 9.96 43.44
CA SER A 31 -15.60 9.86 43.32
C SER A 31 -16.21 11.26 43.33
N THR A 32 -16.50 11.73 42.18
CA THR A 32 -17.62 12.58 41.75
C THR A 32 -17.28 13.13 40.37
N THR A 33 -17.78 12.47 39.36
CA THR A 33 -18.40 13.10 38.17
C THR A 33 -18.81 12.01 37.23
N HIS A 34 -19.91 11.29 37.54
CA HIS A 34 -20.82 10.85 36.51
C HIS A 34 -21.57 12.11 36.08
N ALA A 35 -20.95 12.93 35.27
CA ALA A 35 -21.63 13.95 34.49
C ALA A 35 -21.69 13.46 33.05
N ASN A 36 -22.88 13.31 32.55
CA ASN A 36 -23.30 13.11 31.18
C ASN A 36 -22.18 13.42 30.18
N ALA A 37 -21.63 12.39 29.53
CA ALA A 37 -20.73 12.51 28.41
C ALA A 37 -21.54 12.98 27.17
N THR A 38 -22.00 14.21 27.19
CA THR A 38 -22.18 14.98 25.97
C THR A 38 -20.77 15.13 25.41
N LEU A 39 -20.50 14.45 24.30
CA LEU A 39 -19.30 14.68 23.48
C LEU A 39 -19.12 16.21 23.40
N PRO A 40 -18.01 16.78 23.90
CA PRO A 40 -17.83 18.22 23.81
C PRO A 40 -17.86 18.58 22.34
N PHE A 41 -18.81 19.41 21.93
CA PHE A 41 -18.86 19.98 20.59
C PHE A 41 -17.49 20.56 20.30
N LEU A 42 -16.74 19.91 19.37
CA LEU A 42 -15.46 20.42 18.93
C LEU A 42 -15.70 21.83 18.37
N PRO A 43 -14.87 22.82 18.70
CA PRO A 43 -15.05 24.17 18.15
C PRO A 43 -15.06 24.08 16.62
N ALA A 44 -15.89 24.89 15.99
CA ALA A 44 -16.16 24.84 14.53
C ALA A 44 -14.90 24.74 13.67
N SER A 45 -13.80 25.39 14.06
CA SER A 45 -12.49 25.30 13.39
C SER A 45 -11.86 23.88 13.44
N ARG A 46 -12.09 23.09 14.51
CA ARG A 46 -11.64 21.69 14.60
C ARG A 46 -12.55 20.75 13.81
N GLN A 47 -13.85 21.02 13.74
CA GLN A 47 -14.78 20.21 12.94
C GLN A 47 -14.46 20.34 11.45
N ILE A 48 -14.23 21.55 10.96
CA ILE A 48 -13.87 21.80 9.55
C ILE A 48 -12.55 21.07 9.20
N SER A 49 -11.55 21.06 10.10
CA SER A 49 -10.28 20.35 9.83
C SER A 49 -10.42 18.82 9.80
N LEU A 50 -11.37 18.24 10.52
CA LEU A 50 -11.68 16.81 10.46
C LEU A 50 -12.40 16.45 9.16
N VAL A 51 -13.42 17.23 8.78
CA VAL A 51 -14.12 17.08 7.51
C VAL A 51 -13.15 17.16 6.33
N LEU A 52 -12.23 18.13 6.36
CA LEU A 52 -11.17 18.23 5.37
C LEU A 52 -10.38 16.90 5.25
N CYS A 53 -9.88 16.40 6.38
CA CYS A 53 -9.07 15.16 6.37
C CYS A 53 -9.88 13.97 5.84
N VAL A 54 -11.15 13.87 6.21
CA VAL A 54 -12.03 12.79 5.73
C VAL A 54 -12.30 12.93 4.24
N LEU A 55 -12.59 14.14 3.73
CA LEU A 55 -12.82 14.37 2.30
C LEU A 55 -11.56 14.08 1.47
N VAL A 56 -10.40 14.56 1.89
CA VAL A 56 -9.13 14.23 1.23
C VAL A 56 -8.88 12.73 1.25
N PHE A 57 -9.15 12.07 2.39
CA PHE A 57 -9.01 10.61 2.51
C PHE A 57 -9.91 9.86 1.53
N ILE A 58 -11.18 10.21 1.45
CA ILE A 58 -12.15 9.59 0.53
C ILE A 58 -11.77 9.85 -0.92
N CYS A 59 -11.46 11.11 -1.26
CA CYS A 59 -11.03 11.48 -2.61
C CYS A 59 -9.71 10.82 -3.03
N TRP A 60 -8.83 10.54 -2.07
CA TRP A 60 -7.58 9.86 -2.36
C TRP A 60 -7.77 8.34 -2.48
N LEU A 61 -8.59 7.73 -1.61
CA LEU A 61 -8.69 6.27 -1.49
C LEU A 61 -9.58 5.64 -2.58
N LEU A 62 -10.76 6.24 -2.88
CA LEU A 62 -11.74 5.57 -3.74
C LEU A 62 -11.37 5.54 -5.22
N PRO A 63 -10.89 6.63 -5.86
CA PRO A 63 -10.50 6.58 -7.26
C PRO A 63 -9.30 5.66 -7.49
N GLY A 64 -9.41 4.77 -8.48
CA GLY A 64 -8.39 3.78 -8.78
C GLY A 64 -8.57 2.41 -8.09
N LEU A 65 -9.56 2.27 -7.18
CA LEU A 65 -9.95 0.96 -6.65
C LEU A 65 -11.00 0.27 -7.55
N SER A 66 -11.58 0.97 -8.51
CA SER A 66 -12.61 0.42 -9.39
C SER A 66 -12.55 1.04 -10.79
N GLY A 67 -13.23 0.39 -11.75
CA GLY A 67 -13.41 0.91 -13.09
C GLY A 67 -12.32 0.55 -14.08
N HIS A 68 -11.48 -0.46 -13.81
CA HIS A 68 -10.48 -0.97 -14.74
C HIS A 68 -10.25 -2.48 -14.57
N GLU A 69 -9.76 -3.11 -15.63
CA GLU A 69 -9.37 -4.51 -15.62
C GLU A 69 -8.13 -4.78 -14.74
N PRO A 70 -7.84 -6.05 -14.41
CA PRO A 70 -6.58 -6.40 -13.77
C PRO A 70 -5.39 -6.21 -14.71
N TRP A 71 -4.52 -5.25 -14.42
CA TRP A 71 -3.38 -4.94 -15.27
C TRP A 71 -2.16 -5.81 -14.99
N LYS A 72 -1.38 -6.14 -16.03
CA LYS A 72 -0.10 -6.83 -15.85
C LYS A 72 0.95 -5.94 -15.17
N PRO A 73 1.98 -6.53 -14.53
CA PRO A 73 2.07 -7.97 -14.27
C PRO A 73 1.32 -8.39 -13.01
N ASP A 74 1.32 -7.56 -11.98
CA ASP A 74 1.02 -8.01 -10.62
C ASP A 74 -0.48 -8.18 -10.36
N GLU A 75 -1.36 -7.31 -10.88
CA GLU A 75 -2.80 -7.43 -10.64
C GLU A 75 -3.41 -8.64 -11.33
N ALA A 76 -2.99 -8.92 -12.57
CA ALA A 76 -3.58 -10.00 -13.37
C ALA A 76 -3.39 -11.38 -12.72
N TYR A 77 -2.16 -11.75 -12.34
CA TYR A 77 -1.96 -13.04 -11.68
C TYR A 77 -2.50 -13.05 -10.25
N THR A 78 -2.45 -11.92 -9.53
CA THR A 78 -3.06 -11.79 -8.20
C THR A 78 -4.56 -12.04 -8.26
N PHE A 79 -5.25 -11.49 -9.26
CA PHE A 79 -6.67 -11.71 -9.48
C PHE A 79 -7.00 -13.18 -9.76
N GLY A 80 -6.20 -13.85 -10.63
CA GLY A 80 -6.35 -15.29 -10.88
C GLY A 80 -6.25 -16.12 -9.59
N LEU A 81 -5.28 -15.84 -8.72
CA LEU A 81 -5.13 -16.50 -7.43
C LEU A 81 -6.32 -16.25 -6.48
N ILE A 82 -6.81 -15.01 -6.43
CA ILE A 82 -7.98 -14.63 -5.63
C ILE A 82 -9.22 -15.39 -6.11
N ARG A 83 -9.43 -15.44 -7.42
CA ARG A 83 -10.57 -16.13 -8.05
C ARG A 83 -10.52 -17.63 -7.79
N HIS A 84 -9.35 -18.26 -7.92
CA HIS A 84 -9.16 -19.67 -7.56
C HIS A 84 -9.55 -19.93 -6.10
N ILE A 85 -9.06 -19.15 -5.15
CA ILE A 85 -9.44 -19.31 -3.72
C ILE A 85 -10.94 -19.05 -3.52
N ALA A 86 -11.52 -18.07 -4.21
CA ALA A 86 -12.95 -17.79 -4.13
C ALA A 86 -13.80 -18.96 -4.63
N GLN A 87 -13.35 -19.71 -5.62
CA GLN A 87 -14.06 -20.85 -6.20
C GLN A 87 -13.84 -22.15 -5.41
N THR A 88 -12.60 -22.43 -5.01
CA THR A 88 -12.21 -23.73 -4.43
C THR A 88 -12.16 -23.74 -2.90
N SER A 89 -12.02 -22.57 -2.29
CA SER A 89 -11.71 -22.40 -0.85
C SER A 89 -10.36 -23.01 -0.44
N ASP A 90 -9.48 -23.36 -1.38
CA ASP A 90 -8.12 -23.81 -1.08
C ASP A 90 -7.19 -22.63 -0.82
N TRP A 91 -7.05 -22.28 0.45
CA TRP A 91 -6.19 -21.20 0.93
C TRP A 91 -4.75 -21.65 1.27
N VAL A 92 -4.49 -22.96 1.26
CA VAL A 92 -3.18 -23.54 1.61
C VAL A 92 -2.21 -23.43 0.44
N VAL A 93 -2.66 -23.82 -0.76
CA VAL A 93 -1.88 -23.81 -1.99
C VAL A 93 -2.58 -22.95 -3.05
N PRO A 94 -2.29 -21.63 -3.07
CA PRO A 94 -2.80 -20.78 -4.14
C PRO A 94 -2.41 -21.34 -5.50
N THR A 95 -3.37 -21.47 -6.42
CA THR A 95 -3.16 -22.08 -7.74
C THR A 95 -3.50 -21.08 -8.83
N LEU A 96 -2.67 -21.01 -9.86
CA LEU A 96 -2.80 -20.10 -10.99
C LEU A 96 -2.87 -20.91 -12.29
N ALA A 97 -3.98 -20.82 -12.99
CA ALA A 97 -4.21 -21.54 -14.24
C ALA A 97 -3.79 -23.03 -14.15
N GLY A 98 -4.29 -23.73 -13.12
CA GLY A 98 -4.03 -25.14 -12.86
C GLY A 98 -2.67 -25.48 -12.24
N GLU A 99 -1.77 -24.51 -12.04
CA GLU A 99 -0.44 -24.76 -11.45
C GLU A 99 -0.32 -24.15 -10.04
N PRO A 100 0.29 -24.87 -9.06
CA PRO A 100 0.60 -24.32 -7.75
C PRO A 100 1.49 -23.06 -7.84
N PHE A 101 1.07 -21.99 -7.17
CA PHE A 101 1.81 -20.73 -7.13
C PHE A 101 2.40 -20.52 -5.74
N MET A 102 3.71 -20.76 -5.60
CA MET A 102 4.39 -20.74 -4.30
C MET A 102 5.30 -19.51 -4.10
N GLU A 103 5.05 -18.40 -4.81
CA GLU A 103 5.84 -17.18 -4.58
C GLU A 103 5.49 -16.47 -3.27
N LYS A 104 4.21 -16.46 -2.91
CA LYS A 104 3.69 -15.63 -1.80
C LYS A 104 2.72 -16.41 -0.95
N PRO A 105 2.74 -16.21 0.39
CA PRO A 105 1.73 -16.74 1.31
C PRO A 105 0.33 -16.15 1.04
N PRO A 106 -0.75 -16.78 1.55
CA PRO A 106 -2.10 -16.58 1.02
C PRO A 106 -2.90 -15.42 1.63
N LEU A 107 -2.43 -14.71 2.66
CA LEU A 107 -3.27 -13.78 3.44
C LEU A 107 -4.00 -12.76 2.58
N TYR A 108 -3.28 -12.08 1.68
CA TYR A 108 -3.87 -11.07 0.80
C TYR A 108 -4.95 -11.69 -0.09
N PHE A 109 -4.66 -12.84 -0.69
CA PHE A 109 -5.58 -13.53 -1.60
C PHE A 109 -6.84 -14.03 -0.89
N VAL A 110 -6.71 -14.54 0.36
CA VAL A 110 -7.84 -14.97 1.20
C VAL A 110 -8.73 -13.79 1.55
N VAL A 111 -8.15 -12.67 2.01
CA VAL A 111 -8.93 -11.47 2.32
C VAL A 111 -9.62 -10.94 1.07
N ALA A 112 -8.91 -10.88 -0.06
CA ALA A 112 -9.48 -10.41 -1.31
C ALA A 112 -10.55 -11.34 -1.88
N SER A 113 -10.42 -12.66 -1.70
CA SER A 113 -11.47 -13.63 -2.09
C SER A 113 -12.76 -13.46 -1.27
N PHE A 114 -12.64 -13.08 0.00
CA PHE A 114 -13.79 -12.71 0.83
C PHE A 114 -14.48 -11.45 0.28
N PHE A 115 -13.72 -10.40 -0.06
CA PHE A 115 -14.27 -9.19 -0.67
C PHE A 115 -14.89 -9.48 -2.04
N LEU A 116 -14.26 -10.32 -2.86
CA LEU A 116 -14.78 -10.76 -4.14
C LEU A 116 -16.15 -11.42 -3.96
N ARG A 117 -16.28 -12.41 -3.08
CA ARG A 117 -17.56 -13.09 -2.81
C ARG A 117 -18.65 -12.14 -2.30
N LEU A 118 -18.27 -11.15 -1.48
CA LEU A 118 -19.22 -10.23 -0.85
C LEU A 118 -19.72 -9.16 -1.83
N PHE A 119 -18.83 -8.59 -2.64
CA PHE A 119 -19.12 -7.39 -3.42
C PHE A 119 -19.24 -7.61 -4.93
N SER A 120 -18.88 -8.79 -5.48
CA SER A 120 -18.98 -9.04 -6.91
C SER A 120 -20.37 -8.82 -7.53
N PRO A 121 -21.51 -9.05 -6.80
CA PRO A 121 -22.82 -8.74 -7.36
C PRO A 121 -23.07 -7.25 -7.60
N LEU A 122 -22.31 -6.37 -6.94
CA LEU A 122 -22.45 -4.91 -7.03
C LEU A 122 -21.38 -4.26 -7.89
N LEU A 123 -20.14 -4.76 -7.84
CA LEU A 123 -18.96 -4.09 -8.41
C LEU A 123 -18.32 -4.86 -9.57
N GLY A 124 -18.70 -6.09 -9.81
CA GLY A 124 -17.93 -7.00 -10.67
C GLY A 124 -16.71 -7.61 -9.95
N GLU A 125 -16.22 -8.75 -10.46
CA GLU A 125 -15.19 -9.55 -9.78
C GLU A 125 -13.86 -8.79 -9.54
N PRO A 126 -13.24 -8.11 -10.54
CA PRO A 126 -11.95 -7.46 -10.33
C PRO A 126 -12.02 -6.30 -9.32
N ASP A 127 -13.04 -5.47 -9.43
CA ASP A 127 -13.23 -4.31 -8.55
C ASP A 127 -13.56 -4.76 -7.12
N ALA A 128 -14.41 -5.79 -6.97
CA ALA A 128 -14.72 -6.38 -5.67
C ALA A 128 -13.46 -6.93 -4.97
N ALA A 129 -12.61 -7.66 -5.70
CA ALA A 129 -11.35 -8.17 -5.18
C ALA A 129 -10.39 -7.04 -4.74
N ARG A 130 -10.36 -5.94 -5.51
CA ARG A 130 -9.49 -4.77 -5.25
C ARG A 130 -9.90 -3.99 -3.99
N MET A 131 -11.12 -4.16 -3.48
CA MET A 131 -11.53 -3.57 -2.19
C MET A 131 -10.64 -4.02 -1.03
N ALA A 132 -10.03 -5.21 -1.09
CA ALA A 132 -9.05 -5.66 -0.10
C ALA A 132 -7.82 -4.75 -0.03
N THR A 133 -7.36 -4.19 -1.16
CA THR A 133 -6.30 -3.18 -1.18
C THR A 133 -6.70 -1.96 -0.36
N GLY A 134 -7.89 -1.40 -0.61
CA GLY A 134 -8.42 -0.29 0.18
C GLY A 134 -8.50 -0.60 1.68
N PHE A 135 -8.96 -1.80 2.02
CA PHE A 135 -9.03 -2.27 3.42
C PHE A 135 -7.66 -2.26 4.11
N PHE A 136 -6.62 -2.81 3.48
CA PHE A 136 -5.27 -2.81 4.05
C PHE A 136 -4.67 -1.40 4.15
N ILE A 137 -4.95 -0.52 3.18
CA ILE A 137 -4.50 0.88 3.23
C ILE A 137 -5.18 1.63 4.38
N VAL A 138 -6.47 1.41 4.64
CA VAL A 138 -7.18 1.98 5.81
C VAL A 138 -6.53 1.55 7.12
N ILE A 139 -6.21 0.25 7.26
CA ILE A 139 -5.52 -0.28 8.45
C ILE A 139 -4.14 0.38 8.61
N ALA A 140 -3.37 0.48 7.52
CA ALA A 140 -2.06 1.12 7.55
C ALA A 140 -2.15 2.59 7.98
N CYS A 141 -3.07 3.37 7.39
CA CYS A 141 -3.30 4.77 7.76
C CYS A 141 -3.67 4.92 9.23
N TYR A 142 -4.51 4.03 9.77
CA TYR A 142 -4.90 4.04 11.16
C TYR A 142 -3.71 3.77 12.09
N ALA A 143 -2.90 2.74 11.79
CA ALA A 143 -1.70 2.40 12.57
C ALA A 143 -0.64 3.50 12.51
N ILE A 144 -0.43 4.13 11.33
CA ILE A 144 0.45 5.29 11.16
C ILE A 144 -0.03 6.48 12.00
N ALA A 145 -1.35 6.76 11.97
CA ALA A 145 -1.93 7.84 12.75
C ALA A 145 -1.77 7.62 14.26
N LEU A 146 -1.96 6.40 14.74
CA LEU A 146 -1.72 6.03 16.14
C LEU A 146 -0.23 6.19 16.50
N SER A 147 0.67 5.70 15.66
CA SER A 147 2.12 5.82 15.88
C SER A 147 2.58 7.27 15.98
N ALA A 148 2.14 8.11 15.06
CA ALA A 148 2.48 9.53 15.08
C ALA A 148 1.86 10.26 16.30
N ARG A 149 0.64 9.86 16.71
CA ARG A 149 -0.01 10.41 17.92
C ARG A 149 0.72 10.04 19.21
N GLU A 150 1.23 8.81 19.31
CA GLU A 150 2.02 8.38 20.47
C GLU A 150 3.35 9.13 20.57
N LEU A 151 3.99 9.42 19.44
CA LEU A 151 5.27 10.15 19.40
C LEU A 151 5.11 11.65 19.67
N PHE A 152 4.16 12.28 19.01
CA PHE A 152 4.09 13.73 18.86
C PHE A 152 2.81 14.34 19.45
N GLY A 153 1.91 13.51 20.01
CA GLY A 153 0.69 13.96 20.64
C GLY A 153 -0.48 14.21 19.69
N LYS A 154 -1.53 14.82 20.23
CA LYS A 154 -2.81 15.05 19.51
C LYS A 154 -2.62 15.87 18.23
N GLY A 155 -3.15 15.37 17.14
CA GLY A 155 -3.12 16.00 15.81
C GLY A 155 -1.97 15.54 14.91
N ALA A 156 -0.90 14.92 15.42
CA ALA A 156 0.20 14.42 14.61
C ALA A 156 -0.22 13.31 13.64
N GLY A 157 -1.17 12.45 14.05
CA GLY A 157 -1.66 11.36 13.22
C GLY A 157 -2.23 11.83 11.88
N ARG A 158 -3.00 12.93 11.87
CA ARG A 158 -3.54 13.49 10.61
C ARG A 158 -2.42 13.97 9.68
N TRP A 159 -1.36 14.57 10.22
CA TRP A 159 -0.23 15.02 9.43
C TRP A 159 0.53 13.84 8.81
N ALA A 160 0.76 12.76 9.56
CA ALA A 160 1.41 11.57 9.03
C ALA A 160 0.65 10.97 7.85
N VAL A 161 -0.69 10.87 7.94
CA VAL A 161 -1.55 10.37 6.84
C VAL A 161 -1.55 11.33 5.65
N LEU A 162 -1.66 12.65 5.88
CA LEU A 162 -1.60 13.63 4.79
C LEU A 162 -0.24 13.63 4.08
N ILE A 163 0.87 13.45 4.82
CA ILE A 163 2.20 13.31 4.24
C ILE A 163 2.31 12.04 3.41
N LEU A 164 1.72 10.92 3.88
CA LEU A 164 1.69 9.68 3.12
C LEU A 164 1.00 9.87 1.78
N PHE A 165 -0.17 10.52 1.76
CA PHE A 165 -0.93 10.81 0.54
C PHE A 165 -0.22 11.80 -0.39
N ALA A 166 0.63 12.64 0.15
CA ALA A 166 1.48 13.56 -0.61
C ALA A 166 2.71 12.86 -1.23
N CYS A 167 3.09 11.64 -0.78
CA CYS A 167 4.25 10.93 -1.32
C CYS A 167 4.01 10.53 -2.78
N ILE A 168 4.83 11.05 -3.70
CA ILE A 168 4.62 10.93 -5.15
C ILE A 168 4.60 9.47 -5.63
N GLY A 169 5.46 8.61 -5.08
CA GLY A 169 5.55 7.20 -5.48
C GLY A 169 4.45 6.31 -4.88
N PHE A 170 3.64 6.80 -3.94
CA PHE A 170 2.72 5.96 -3.19
C PHE A 170 1.36 5.69 -3.88
N PRO A 171 0.67 6.67 -4.55
CA PRO A 171 -0.71 6.50 -5.02
C PRO A 171 -0.90 5.29 -5.94
N VAL A 172 -0.06 5.10 -6.94
CA VAL A 172 -0.17 3.99 -7.90
C VAL A 172 -0.11 2.64 -7.17
N ARG A 173 0.89 2.44 -6.30
CA ARG A 173 1.10 1.16 -5.61
C ARG A 173 0.06 0.87 -4.53
N ALA A 174 -0.46 1.93 -3.91
CA ALA A 174 -1.49 1.82 -2.87
C ALA A 174 -2.88 1.44 -3.41
N HIS A 175 -3.10 1.54 -4.71
CA HIS A 175 -4.38 1.19 -5.34
C HIS A 175 -4.31 -0.09 -6.17
N GLN A 176 -3.12 -0.66 -6.37
CA GLN A 176 -2.97 -1.92 -7.09
C GLN A 176 -3.37 -3.12 -6.23
N MET A 177 -3.94 -4.14 -6.87
CA MET A 177 -4.27 -5.45 -6.28
C MET A 177 -2.99 -6.26 -6.09
N ILE A 178 -2.23 -5.95 -5.03
CA ILE A 178 -0.91 -6.55 -4.72
C ILE A 178 -0.77 -6.87 -3.23
N THR A 179 -0.02 -7.93 -2.95
CA THR A 179 0.25 -8.37 -1.57
C THR A 179 1.04 -7.35 -0.74
N ASP A 180 1.72 -6.42 -1.41
CA ASP A 180 2.53 -5.37 -0.78
C ASP A 180 1.70 -4.38 0.05
N THR A 181 0.41 -4.22 -0.25
CA THR A 181 -0.50 -3.40 0.56
C THR A 181 -0.79 -4.02 1.93
N ALA A 182 -0.92 -5.35 1.99
CA ALA A 182 -1.04 -6.08 3.25
C ALA A 182 0.30 -6.11 4.02
N LEU A 183 1.43 -6.27 3.31
CA LEU A 183 2.76 -6.13 3.89
C LEU A 183 2.94 -4.75 4.54
N PHE A 184 2.53 -3.68 3.85
CA PHE A 184 2.59 -2.31 4.32
C PHE A 184 1.74 -2.10 5.58
N ALA A 185 0.52 -2.65 5.61
CA ALA A 185 -0.36 -2.62 6.78
C ALA A 185 0.27 -3.36 7.97
N GLY A 186 0.82 -4.56 7.75
CA GLY A 186 1.53 -5.31 8.77
C GLY A 186 2.74 -4.56 9.33
N GLY A 187 3.51 -3.89 8.48
CA GLY A 187 4.63 -3.04 8.90
C GLY A 187 4.19 -1.86 9.74
N ALA A 188 3.09 -1.19 9.36
CA ALA A 188 2.50 -0.09 10.14
C ALA A 188 2.03 -0.56 11.52
N ILE A 189 1.35 -1.72 11.61
CA ILE A 189 0.95 -2.37 12.87
C ILE A 189 2.18 -2.70 13.71
N GLY A 190 3.22 -3.28 13.11
CA GLY A 190 4.46 -3.65 13.80
C GLY A 190 5.19 -2.44 14.40
N ILE A 191 5.30 -1.34 13.64
CA ILE A 191 5.88 -0.08 14.13
C ILE A 191 5.06 0.48 15.30
N TYR A 192 3.73 0.48 15.19
CA TYR A 192 2.87 0.89 16.30
C TYR A 192 3.08 0.02 17.54
N GLY A 193 3.22 -1.31 17.35
CA GLY A 193 3.55 -2.25 18.42
C GLY A 193 4.84 -1.91 19.14
N PHE A 194 5.92 -1.58 18.41
CA PHE A 194 7.19 -1.13 19.01
C PHE A 194 7.04 0.15 19.81
N ILE A 195 6.37 1.16 19.26
CA ILE A 195 6.20 2.47 19.91
C ILE A 195 5.36 2.32 21.18
N LEU A 196 4.23 1.60 21.10
CA LEU A 196 3.37 1.34 22.23
C LEU A 196 4.06 0.49 23.30
N GLY A 197 4.91 -0.45 22.89
CA GLY A 197 5.65 -1.38 23.74
C GLY A 197 6.58 -0.70 24.73
N ILE A 198 7.01 0.53 24.47
CA ILE A 198 7.83 1.32 25.40
C ILE A 198 7.06 1.61 26.72
N ARG A 199 5.74 1.82 26.63
CA ARG A 199 4.87 2.08 27.79
C ARG A 199 4.10 0.84 28.24
N HIS A 200 3.62 0.04 27.29
CA HIS A 200 2.75 -1.12 27.50
C HIS A 200 3.36 -2.35 26.80
N HIS A 201 4.41 -2.92 27.41
CA HIS A 201 5.23 -3.97 26.79
C HIS A 201 4.43 -5.23 26.39
N VAL A 202 3.41 -5.64 27.17
CA VAL A 202 2.58 -6.80 26.82
C VAL A 202 1.72 -6.51 25.59
N LEU A 203 0.94 -5.43 25.61
CA LEU A 203 0.06 -5.05 24.49
C LEU A 203 0.87 -4.70 23.25
N GLY A 204 1.97 -3.95 23.40
CA GLY A 204 2.85 -3.62 22.29
C GLY A 204 3.48 -4.86 21.66
N GLY A 205 3.92 -5.83 22.49
CA GLY A 205 4.43 -7.12 22.01
C GLY A 205 3.38 -7.91 21.21
N ALA A 206 2.15 -7.99 21.72
CA ALA A 206 1.06 -8.65 20.99
C ALA A 206 0.78 -7.98 19.64
N ILE A 207 0.72 -6.66 19.59
CA ILE A 207 0.52 -5.89 18.35
C ILE A 207 1.70 -6.08 17.38
N LEU A 208 2.94 -6.11 17.87
CA LEU A 208 4.12 -6.43 17.05
C LEU A 208 4.02 -7.82 16.45
N GLY A 209 3.61 -8.83 17.24
CA GLY A 209 3.43 -10.21 16.78
C GLY A 209 2.37 -10.31 15.67
N ILE A 210 1.23 -9.62 15.83
CA ILE A 210 0.20 -9.51 14.78
C ILE A 210 0.76 -8.85 13.52
N GLY A 211 1.46 -7.71 13.65
CA GLY A 211 2.06 -7.02 12.51
C GLY A 211 3.07 -7.90 11.75
N ALA A 212 3.92 -8.62 12.49
CA ALA A 212 4.88 -9.56 11.93
C ALA A 212 4.19 -10.73 11.21
N ALA A 213 3.10 -11.26 11.76
CA ALA A 213 2.32 -12.34 11.16
C ALA A 213 1.63 -11.88 9.85
N VAL A 214 1.05 -10.67 9.85
CA VAL A 214 0.47 -10.09 8.63
C VAL A 214 1.55 -9.91 7.55
N MET A 215 2.72 -9.40 7.90
CA MET A 215 3.85 -9.27 6.96
C MET A 215 4.29 -10.63 6.42
N PHE A 216 4.45 -11.63 7.30
CA PHE A 216 4.84 -12.98 6.91
C PHE A 216 3.84 -13.62 5.96
N LEU A 217 2.57 -13.63 6.33
CA LEU A 217 1.50 -14.26 5.56
C LEU A 217 1.15 -13.50 4.26
N SER A 218 1.72 -12.30 4.06
CA SER A 218 1.59 -11.52 2.83
C SER A 218 2.75 -11.71 1.86
N LYS A 219 4.00 -11.83 2.37
CA LYS A 219 5.20 -11.81 1.50
C LYS A 219 6.36 -12.70 1.99
N GLY A 220 6.12 -13.60 2.94
CA GLY A 220 7.14 -14.51 3.46
C GLY A 220 8.10 -13.85 4.46
N LEU A 221 9.36 -14.27 4.43
CA LEU A 221 10.36 -13.95 5.46
C LEU A 221 10.83 -12.49 5.47
N LEU A 222 10.74 -11.77 4.36
CA LEU A 222 11.30 -10.41 4.22
C LEU A 222 10.74 -9.45 5.27
N GLY A 223 9.41 -9.41 5.42
CA GLY A 223 8.73 -8.50 6.33
C GLY A 223 9.08 -8.70 7.80
N PRO A 224 8.80 -9.88 8.37
CA PRO A 224 9.18 -10.17 9.75
C PRO A 224 10.69 -10.14 9.97
N GLY A 225 11.50 -10.40 8.94
CA GLY A 225 12.95 -10.24 8.98
C GLY A 225 13.37 -8.80 9.28
N ILE A 226 12.76 -7.82 8.63
CA ILE A 226 13.01 -6.38 8.91
C ILE A 226 12.58 -6.02 10.34
N LEU A 227 11.41 -6.48 10.81
CA LEU A 227 10.97 -6.26 12.20
C LEU A 227 11.89 -6.94 13.21
N GLY A 228 12.30 -8.18 12.93
CA GLY A 228 13.25 -8.94 13.77
C GLY A 228 14.62 -8.27 13.84
N LEU A 229 15.16 -7.83 12.70
CA LEU A 229 16.42 -7.09 12.65
C LEU A 229 16.30 -5.76 13.42
N THR A 230 15.17 -5.08 13.30
CA THR A 230 14.88 -3.89 14.11
C THR A 230 14.90 -4.22 15.60
N ALA A 231 14.20 -5.29 16.01
CA ALA A 231 14.17 -5.73 17.41
C ALA A 231 15.55 -6.06 17.96
N LEU A 232 16.39 -6.74 17.17
CA LEU A 232 17.75 -7.14 17.58
C LEU A 232 18.72 -5.96 17.67
N THR A 233 18.55 -4.95 16.82
CA THR A 233 19.47 -3.79 16.77
C THR A 233 19.09 -2.69 17.75
N LEU A 234 17.83 -2.56 18.16
CA LEU A 234 17.37 -1.52 19.13
C LEU A 234 18.15 -1.51 20.45
N PRO A 235 18.47 -2.65 21.11
CA PRO A 235 19.29 -2.63 22.34
C PRO A 235 20.72 -2.12 22.12
N LEU A 236 21.25 -2.22 20.90
CA LEU A 236 22.56 -1.67 20.56
C LEU A 236 22.50 -0.14 20.40
N MET A 237 21.38 0.37 19.87
CA MET A 237 21.20 1.78 19.56
C MET A 237 20.74 2.62 20.76
N ASN A 238 19.98 2.03 21.72
CA ASN A 238 19.44 2.78 22.84
C ASN A 238 19.28 1.90 24.08
N THR A 239 19.79 2.39 25.23
CA THR A 239 19.79 1.69 26.52
C THR A 239 18.38 1.43 27.07
N ALA A 240 17.34 2.19 26.66
CA ALA A 240 15.96 1.97 27.04
C ALA A 240 15.45 0.57 26.68
N PHE A 241 16.04 -0.06 25.65
CA PHE A 241 15.70 -1.41 25.20
C PHE A 241 16.54 -2.52 25.88
N ARG A 242 17.48 -2.18 26.79
CA ARG A 242 18.29 -3.14 27.56
C ARG A 242 17.62 -3.51 28.88
N SER A 243 16.37 -3.97 28.83
CA SER A 243 15.57 -4.24 30.03
C SER A 243 14.85 -5.59 29.96
N ARG A 244 14.55 -6.20 31.13
CA ARG A 244 13.73 -7.41 31.18
C ARG A 244 12.36 -7.20 30.54
N ARG A 245 11.78 -6.00 30.63
CA ARG A 245 10.50 -5.66 29.98
C ARG A 245 10.58 -5.79 28.46
N TYR A 246 11.71 -5.41 27.87
CA TYR A 246 11.93 -5.55 26.44
C TYR A 246 12.05 -7.02 26.00
N ILE A 247 12.70 -7.86 26.81
CA ILE A 247 12.75 -9.31 26.55
C ILE A 247 11.33 -9.90 26.59
N VAL A 248 10.53 -9.54 27.60
CA VAL A 248 9.13 -9.98 27.68
C VAL A 248 8.32 -9.48 26.49
N PHE A 249 8.51 -8.22 26.06
CA PHE A 249 7.89 -7.66 24.87
C PHE A 249 8.19 -8.50 23.62
N CYS A 250 9.46 -8.85 23.36
CA CYS A 250 9.87 -9.69 22.24
C CYS A 250 9.32 -11.12 22.36
N ALA A 251 9.32 -11.70 23.57
CA ALA A 251 8.78 -13.03 23.82
C ALA A 251 7.27 -13.10 23.53
N ILE A 252 6.50 -12.08 23.96
CA ILE A 252 5.06 -12.00 23.66
C ILE A 252 4.84 -11.81 22.14
N ALA A 253 5.66 -10.98 21.48
CA ALA A 253 5.55 -10.82 20.03
C ALA A 253 5.74 -12.16 19.31
N PHE A 254 6.73 -12.94 19.71
CA PHE A 254 6.97 -14.27 19.17
C PHE A 254 5.83 -15.25 19.51
N LEU A 255 5.34 -15.24 20.74
CA LEU A 255 4.24 -16.09 21.20
C LEU A 255 2.93 -15.82 20.43
N VAL A 256 2.66 -14.57 20.05
CA VAL A 256 1.49 -14.20 19.22
C VAL A 256 1.74 -14.49 17.74
N PHE A 257 2.95 -14.28 17.26
CA PHE A 257 3.33 -14.56 15.86
C PHE A 257 3.17 -16.04 15.49
N CYS A 258 3.67 -16.95 16.33
CA CYS A 258 3.70 -18.38 16.03
C CYS A 258 2.32 -18.99 15.74
N PRO A 259 1.28 -18.84 16.59
CA PRO A 259 -0.03 -19.45 16.34
C PRO A 259 -0.75 -18.89 15.11
N LEU A 260 -0.37 -17.70 14.64
CA LEU A 260 -0.94 -17.12 13.42
C LEU A 260 -0.26 -17.64 12.14
N VAL A 261 1.01 -18.03 12.23
CA VAL A 261 1.83 -18.40 11.06
C VAL A 261 2.01 -19.91 10.92
N VAL A 262 2.26 -20.61 12.04
CA VAL A 262 2.55 -22.05 12.05
C VAL A 262 1.44 -22.90 11.43
N PRO A 263 0.13 -22.62 11.62
CA PRO A 263 -0.92 -23.41 11.00
C PRO A 263 -0.84 -23.47 9.49
N TRP A 264 -0.53 -22.35 8.81
CA TRP A 264 -0.35 -22.36 7.37
C TRP A 264 0.91 -23.09 6.95
N LEU A 265 2.04 -22.89 7.64
CA LEU A 265 3.28 -23.60 7.35
C LEU A 265 3.12 -25.12 7.50
N TYR A 266 2.45 -25.55 8.57
CA TYR A 266 2.16 -26.96 8.84
C TYR A 266 1.22 -27.54 7.77
N ALA A 267 0.14 -26.84 7.44
CA ALA A 267 -0.79 -27.28 6.40
C ALA A 267 -0.12 -27.40 5.03
N LEU A 268 0.77 -26.46 4.66
CA LEU A 268 1.54 -26.50 3.42
C LEU A 268 2.52 -27.69 3.41
N TRP A 269 3.23 -27.91 4.52
CA TRP A 269 4.17 -29.04 4.64
C TRP A 269 3.44 -30.38 4.53
N MET A 270 2.33 -30.54 5.24
CA MET A 270 1.48 -31.74 5.17
C MET A 270 0.89 -31.98 3.77
N ARG A 271 0.56 -30.91 3.04
CA ARG A 271 0.04 -31.00 1.67
C ARG A 271 1.11 -31.46 0.67
N SER A 272 2.33 -30.93 0.77
CA SER A 272 3.47 -31.31 -0.07
C SER A 272 4.77 -30.73 0.46
N GLU A 273 5.68 -31.60 0.89
CA GLU A 273 7.04 -31.22 1.30
C GLU A 273 7.81 -30.51 0.16
N LYS A 274 7.59 -30.93 -1.08
CA LYS A 274 8.19 -30.30 -2.26
C LYS A 274 7.71 -28.86 -2.43
N LEU A 275 6.43 -28.57 -2.25
CA LEU A 275 5.90 -27.20 -2.35
C LEU A 275 6.41 -26.34 -1.19
N PHE A 276 6.46 -26.89 0.01
CA PHE A 276 7.04 -26.21 1.17
C PHE A 276 8.52 -25.85 0.94
N SER A 277 9.32 -26.79 0.47
CA SER A 277 10.75 -26.54 0.18
C SER A 277 10.92 -25.54 -0.97
N THR A 278 10.09 -25.60 -2.01
CA THR A 278 10.09 -24.61 -3.10
C THR A 278 9.77 -23.21 -2.58
N TRP A 279 8.74 -23.09 -1.73
CA TRP A 279 8.39 -21.81 -1.12
C TRP A 279 9.54 -21.27 -0.24
N LEU A 280 10.09 -22.10 0.63
CA LEU A 280 11.11 -21.66 1.58
C LEU A 280 12.47 -21.41 0.92
N LEU A 281 12.97 -22.39 0.16
CA LEU A 281 14.35 -22.34 -0.35
C LEU A 281 14.45 -21.53 -1.64
N VAL A 282 13.53 -21.71 -2.59
CA VAL A 282 13.61 -21.05 -3.90
C VAL A 282 13.03 -19.64 -3.82
N ASN A 283 11.79 -19.50 -3.31
CA ASN A 283 11.06 -18.22 -3.37
C ASN A 283 11.42 -17.24 -2.23
N ASN A 284 11.96 -17.69 -1.11
CA ASN A 284 12.45 -16.80 -0.06
C ASN A 284 13.99 -16.65 -0.11
N PHE A 285 14.75 -17.69 0.17
CA PHE A 285 16.21 -17.58 0.22
C PHE A 285 16.82 -17.40 -1.17
N GLY A 286 16.51 -18.27 -2.13
CA GLY A 286 17.08 -18.24 -3.47
C GLY A 286 16.74 -16.98 -4.27
N ARG A 287 15.59 -16.37 -3.98
CA ARG A 287 15.22 -15.07 -4.56
C ARG A 287 16.03 -13.92 -3.93
N PHE A 288 16.27 -13.99 -2.62
CA PHE A 288 17.03 -12.97 -1.91
C PHE A 288 18.51 -12.96 -2.30
N ASP A 289 19.15 -14.11 -2.37
CA ASP A 289 20.57 -14.28 -2.75
C ASP A 289 20.80 -14.31 -4.26
N GLY A 290 19.75 -14.46 -5.08
CA GLY A 290 19.81 -14.47 -6.54
C GLY A 290 20.07 -15.82 -7.17
N THR A 291 20.21 -16.90 -6.39
CA THR A 291 20.44 -18.26 -6.91
C THR A 291 19.25 -18.78 -7.72
N ALA A 292 18.03 -18.37 -7.35
CA ALA A 292 16.81 -18.73 -8.07
C ALA A 292 16.62 -17.98 -9.41
N LYS A 293 17.42 -16.94 -9.70
CA LYS A 293 17.34 -16.10 -10.91
C LYS A 293 15.93 -15.57 -11.20
N LEU A 294 15.14 -15.31 -10.16
CA LEU A 294 13.78 -14.78 -10.24
C LEU A 294 13.80 -13.26 -10.10
N GLY A 295 12.99 -12.58 -10.93
CA GLY A 295 12.84 -11.13 -10.89
C GLY A 295 13.97 -10.33 -11.57
N PRO A 296 13.80 -9.00 -11.69
CA PRO A 296 14.78 -8.12 -12.31
C PRO A 296 16.01 -7.95 -11.42
N LYS A 297 17.20 -8.06 -12.00
CA LYS A 297 18.46 -7.83 -11.28
C LYS A 297 18.50 -6.42 -10.68
N ALA A 298 18.89 -6.32 -9.40
CA ALA A 298 19.07 -5.05 -8.72
C ALA A 298 20.15 -4.20 -9.40
N LYS A 299 19.78 -2.95 -9.76
CA LYS A 299 20.76 -1.97 -10.23
C LYS A 299 21.48 -1.37 -9.01
N HIS A 300 22.77 -1.07 -9.14
CA HIS A 300 23.54 -0.43 -8.06
C HIS A 300 22.86 0.87 -7.58
N PHE A 301 22.74 1.01 -6.27
CA PHE A 301 22.13 2.16 -5.61
C PHE A 301 20.65 2.41 -6.01
N PHE A 302 19.90 1.35 -6.34
CA PHE A 302 18.51 1.47 -6.81
C PHE A 302 17.64 2.26 -5.82
N TYR A 303 17.58 1.85 -4.56
CA TYR A 303 16.74 2.53 -3.55
C TYR A 303 17.28 3.90 -3.16
N PHE A 304 18.59 4.12 -3.24
CA PHE A 304 19.18 5.43 -3.02
C PHE A 304 18.74 6.46 -4.10
N LYS A 305 18.63 6.02 -5.35
CA LYS A 305 18.12 6.86 -6.46
C LYS A 305 16.59 7.00 -6.44
N LEU A 306 15.90 5.99 -5.96
CA LEU A 306 14.44 5.93 -5.93
C LEU A 306 13.84 6.84 -4.85
N LEU A 307 14.32 6.72 -3.60
CA LEU A 307 13.70 7.33 -2.43
C LEU A 307 13.54 8.86 -2.49
N PRO A 308 14.47 9.66 -3.06
CA PRO A 308 14.34 11.11 -3.10
C PRO A 308 13.04 11.61 -3.76
N TRP A 309 12.59 10.97 -4.83
CA TRP A 309 11.34 11.33 -5.49
C TRP A 309 10.16 10.48 -4.99
N TYR A 310 10.38 9.18 -4.74
CA TYR A 310 9.34 8.25 -4.30
C TYR A 310 8.73 8.67 -2.96
N ALA A 311 9.59 9.03 -2.01
CA ALA A 311 9.21 9.44 -0.65
C ALA A 311 9.11 10.98 -0.48
N PHE A 312 9.09 11.77 -1.57
CA PHE A 312 8.86 13.22 -1.46
C PHE A 312 7.38 13.49 -1.16
N PRO A 313 7.03 14.31 -0.15
CA PRO A 313 7.88 15.20 0.67
C PRO A 313 8.35 14.58 1.99
N ALA A 314 7.99 13.33 2.31
CA ALA A 314 8.26 12.72 3.62
C ALA A 314 9.77 12.65 3.95
N LEU A 315 10.62 12.25 2.97
CA LEU A 315 12.05 12.09 3.20
C LEU A 315 12.75 13.39 3.64
N PRO A 316 12.67 14.52 2.89
CA PRO A 316 13.30 15.76 3.33
C PRO A 316 12.72 16.30 4.64
N MET A 317 11.43 16.11 4.92
CA MET A 317 10.80 16.52 6.17
C MET A 317 11.29 15.68 7.35
N ALA A 318 11.39 14.36 7.19
CA ALA A 318 11.94 13.46 8.21
C ALA A 318 13.41 13.75 8.48
N ALA A 319 14.22 13.93 7.43
CA ALA A 319 15.63 14.29 7.56
C ALA A 319 15.83 15.63 8.30
N TRP A 320 15.03 16.63 7.96
CA TRP A 320 15.07 17.92 8.66
C TRP A 320 14.69 17.79 10.13
N TRP A 321 13.63 17.03 10.44
CA TRP A 321 13.22 16.79 11.83
C TRP A 321 14.31 16.06 12.62
N LEU A 322 14.92 15.01 12.06
CA LEU A 322 16.03 14.27 12.67
C LEU A 322 17.24 15.16 12.92
N TRP A 323 17.64 15.96 11.92
CA TRP A 323 18.77 16.89 12.05
C TRP A 323 18.57 17.90 13.19
N ARG A 324 17.35 18.42 13.31
CA ARG A 324 17.01 19.35 14.39
C ARG A 324 16.97 18.67 15.77
N SER A 325 16.41 17.47 15.83
CA SER A 325 16.29 16.70 17.06
C SER A 325 17.61 16.08 17.52
N TRP A 326 18.60 15.99 16.64
CA TRP A 326 19.93 15.47 16.99
C TRP A 326 20.57 16.20 18.16
N LYS A 327 20.44 17.53 18.20
CA LYS A 327 21.01 18.37 19.26
C LYS A 327 20.30 18.26 20.60
N THR A 328 19.01 17.86 20.61
CA THR A 328 18.19 17.72 21.82
C THR A 328 18.07 16.29 22.30
N GLY A 329 18.62 15.35 21.54
CA GLY A 329 18.50 13.91 21.80
C GLY A 329 17.28 13.28 21.09
N ILE A 330 17.49 12.12 20.48
CA ILE A 330 16.46 11.35 19.79
C ILE A 330 15.75 10.46 20.82
N SER A 331 14.42 10.56 20.93
CA SER A 331 13.62 9.72 21.83
C SER A 331 13.70 8.23 21.45
N ALA A 332 13.48 7.35 22.43
CA ALA A 332 13.47 5.89 22.18
C ALA A 332 12.45 5.49 21.09
N SER A 333 11.27 6.13 21.07
CA SER A 333 10.26 5.88 20.05
C SER A 333 10.72 6.33 18.64
N ALA A 334 11.40 7.47 18.53
CA ALA A 334 11.95 7.91 17.26
C ALA A 334 13.13 7.03 16.81
N MET A 335 13.91 6.49 17.76
CA MET A 335 14.96 5.52 17.46
C MET A 335 14.42 4.25 16.82
N VAL A 336 13.22 3.76 17.21
CA VAL A 336 12.53 2.64 16.53
C VAL A 336 12.37 2.93 15.03
N LEU A 337 11.90 4.13 14.67
CA LEU A 337 11.67 4.51 13.29
C LEU A 337 12.95 4.58 12.48
N VAL A 338 14.01 5.15 13.06
CA VAL A 338 15.34 5.22 12.41
C VAL A 338 15.89 3.82 12.21
N THR A 339 15.82 2.97 13.24
CA THR A 339 16.33 1.59 13.17
C THR A 339 15.56 0.76 12.15
N PHE A 340 14.22 0.87 12.11
CA PHE A 340 13.39 0.19 11.12
C PHE A 340 13.72 0.66 9.69
N PHE A 341 13.89 1.98 9.48
CA PHE A 341 14.29 2.50 8.17
C PHE A 341 15.63 1.94 7.72
N LEU A 342 16.64 1.97 8.60
CA LEU A 342 17.97 1.47 8.29
C LEU A 342 17.96 -0.05 8.05
N ALA A 343 17.27 -0.82 8.89
CA ALA A 343 17.13 -2.27 8.73
C ALA A 343 16.46 -2.60 7.37
N GLY A 344 15.34 -1.93 7.05
CA GLY A 344 14.65 -2.12 5.79
C GLY A 344 15.48 -1.69 4.58
N PHE A 345 16.13 -0.53 4.66
CA PHE A 345 16.97 0.00 3.58
C PHE A 345 18.17 -0.91 3.27
N VAL A 346 18.87 -1.38 4.31
CA VAL A 346 20.00 -2.31 4.16
C VAL A 346 19.51 -3.65 3.59
N THR A 347 18.45 -4.23 4.18
CA THR A 347 17.90 -5.51 3.71
C THR A 347 17.49 -5.47 2.24
N LEU A 348 16.75 -4.41 1.83
CA LEU A 348 16.30 -4.27 0.45
C LEU A 348 17.46 -3.96 -0.51
N SER A 349 18.46 -3.21 -0.07
CA SER A 349 19.63 -2.89 -0.89
C SER A 349 20.58 -4.07 -1.05
N SER A 350 20.52 -5.05 -0.15
CA SER A 350 21.33 -6.28 -0.21
C SER A 350 20.65 -7.39 -1.02
N ALA A 351 19.34 -7.25 -1.34
CA ALA A 351 18.64 -8.24 -2.13
C ALA A 351 19.06 -8.19 -3.61
N SER A 352 19.10 -9.35 -4.26
CA SER A 352 19.46 -9.49 -5.68
C SER A 352 18.36 -8.97 -6.63
N ASP A 353 17.10 -8.95 -6.18
CA ASP A 353 15.92 -8.43 -6.89
C ASP A 353 15.51 -7.07 -6.31
N ALA A 354 15.36 -6.05 -7.17
CA ALA A 354 14.94 -4.73 -6.75
C ALA A 354 13.78 -4.21 -7.61
N ARG A 355 12.67 -3.89 -6.93
CA ARG A 355 11.49 -3.28 -7.54
C ARG A 355 11.05 -2.06 -6.74
N GLU A 356 10.44 -1.10 -7.44
CA GLU A 356 9.90 0.13 -6.83
C GLU A 356 8.91 -0.17 -5.68
N LEU A 357 8.01 -1.12 -5.88
CA LEU A 357 6.97 -1.48 -4.91
C LEU A 357 7.54 -1.98 -3.56
N TYR A 358 8.77 -2.54 -3.56
CA TYR A 358 9.41 -2.99 -2.32
C TYR A 358 9.83 -1.84 -1.40
N ALA A 359 9.88 -0.60 -1.93
CA ALA A 359 10.16 0.58 -1.13
C ALA A 359 8.99 1.05 -0.25
N MET A 360 7.76 0.53 -0.46
CA MET A 360 6.57 0.95 0.32
C MET A 360 6.80 0.91 1.84
N PRO A 361 7.33 -0.16 2.46
CA PRO A 361 7.55 -0.19 3.91
C PRO A 361 8.50 0.91 4.41
N LEU A 362 9.43 1.41 3.57
CA LEU A 362 10.34 2.48 3.95
C LEU A 362 9.63 3.83 4.14
N LEU A 363 8.44 4.02 3.55
CA LEU A 363 7.62 5.21 3.77
C LEU A 363 7.10 5.30 5.20
N LEU A 364 6.83 4.16 5.86
CA LEU A 364 6.24 4.12 7.21
C LEU A 364 7.02 4.98 8.22
N PRO A 365 8.31 4.72 8.47
CA PRO A 365 9.08 5.52 9.41
C PRO A 365 9.23 6.98 8.96
N LEU A 366 9.36 7.22 7.65
CA LEU A 366 9.56 8.57 7.09
C LEU A 366 8.34 9.46 7.32
N VAL A 367 7.13 8.98 7.04
CA VAL A 367 5.90 9.78 7.21
C VAL A 367 5.59 10.06 8.67
N ILE A 368 5.90 9.10 9.56
CA ILE A 368 5.71 9.29 11.00
C ILE A 368 6.70 10.34 11.53
N LEU A 369 8.00 10.25 11.18
CA LEU A 369 9.01 11.25 11.57
C LEU A 369 8.71 12.62 11.00
N ALA A 370 8.28 12.68 9.72
CA ALA A 370 7.92 13.92 9.05
C ALA A 370 6.75 14.65 9.70
N ALA A 371 5.82 13.91 10.34
CA ALA A 371 4.73 14.53 11.11
C ALA A 371 5.24 15.40 12.28
N GLY A 372 6.39 15.06 12.84
CA GLY A 372 7.07 15.88 13.85
C GLY A 372 7.50 17.27 13.32
N ALA A 373 7.87 17.35 12.04
CA ALA A 373 8.20 18.62 11.39
C ALA A 373 7.00 19.57 11.29
N CYS A 374 5.79 19.02 11.10
CA CYS A 374 4.56 19.81 10.98
C CYS A 374 4.11 20.46 12.27
N GLN A 375 4.57 19.98 13.42
CA GLN A 375 4.23 20.57 14.72
C GLN A 375 5.06 21.81 15.06
N GLN A 376 6.17 22.00 14.37
CA GLN A 376 7.04 23.15 14.55
C GLN A 376 6.63 24.25 13.57
N LYS A 377 6.10 25.37 14.07
CA LYS A 377 5.86 26.57 13.25
C LYS A 377 7.21 27.13 12.78
N THR A 378 7.54 26.92 11.52
CA THR A 378 8.80 27.38 10.93
C THR A 378 8.53 28.38 9.80
N LEU A 379 9.45 29.33 9.61
CA LEU A 379 9.44 30.31 8.51
C LEU A 379 9.34 29.67 7.11
N TRP A 380 9.71 28.37 6.98
CA TRP A 380 9.59 27.60 5.73
C TRP A 380 8.14 27.48 5.25
N THR A 381 7.18 27.35 6.19
CA THR A 381 5.77 27.20 5.83
C THR A 381 5.23 28.40 5.08
N ILE A 382 5.71 29.61 5.41
CA ILE A 382 5.26 30.85 4.75
C ILE A 382 5.87 30.96 3.34
N LYS A 383 7.15 30.64 3.18
CA LYS A 383 7.88 30.77 1.90
C LYS A 383 7.45 29.74 0.85
N LEU A 384 7.06 28.51 1.27
CA LEU A 384 6.64 27.45 0.35
C LEU A 384 5.18 27.57 -0.12
N ARG A 385 4.36 28.38 0.56
CA ARG A 385 2.94 28.51 0.22
C ARG A 385 2.66 28.99 -1.21
N PRO A 386 3.29 30.03 -1.75
CA PRO A 386 3.04 30.46 -3.13
C PRO A 386 3.40 29.38 -4.15
N TRP A 387 4.47 28.62 -3.90
CA TRP A 387 4.84 27.48 -4.74
C TRP A 387 3.81 26.36 -4.70
N ALA A 388 3.31 26.00 -3.50
CA ALA A 388 2.28 24.99 -3.36
C ALA A 388 0.96 25.40 -4.05
N LEU A 389 0.57 26.69 -3.95
CA LEU A 389 -0.59 27.23 -4.67
C LEU A 389 -0.36 27.24 -6.18
N GLY A 390 0.82 27.65 -6.64
CA GLY A 390 1.18 27.60 -8.05
C GLY A 390 1.08 26.19 -8.63
N LEU A 391 1.60 25.18 -7.93
CA LEU A 391 1.48 23.77 -8.32
C LEU A 391 0.02 23.31 -8.32
N PHE A 392 -0.77 23.68 -7.29
CA PHE A 392 -2.19 23.34 -7.21
C PHE A 392 -3.01 23.93 -8.36
N CYS A 393 -2.68 25.13 -8.83
CA CYS A 393 -3.34 25.72 -9.99
C CYS A 393 -2.86 25.09 -11.30
N LEU A 394 -1.54 24.87 -11.45
CA LEU A 394 -0.93 24.41 -12.70
C LEU A 394 -1.25 22.93 -13.01
N LEU A 395 -0.90 22.01 -12.08
CA LEU A 395 -0.96 20.57 -12.37
C LEU A 395 -2.39 20.08 -12.64
N PRO A 396 -3.41 20.38 -11.81
CA PRO A 396 -4.77 19.99 -12.12
C PRO A 396 -5.32 20.63 -13.41
N THR A 397 -4.91 21.87 -13.74
CA THR A 397 -5.33 22.50 -15.00
C THR A 397 -4.76 21.76 -16.21
N VAL A 398 -3.48 21.36 -16.17
CA VAL A 398 -2.88 20.51 -17.21
C VAL A 398 -3.60 19.17 -17.30
N MET A 399 -3.90 18.54 -16.17
CA MET A 399 -4.65 17.27 -16.13
C MET A 399 -6.08 17.40 -16.70
N TRP A 400 -6.77 18.50 -16.42
CA TRP A 400 -8.06 18.80 -17.05
C TRP A 400 -7.92 18.98 -18.56
N GLY A 401 -6.89 19.72 -19.04
CA GLY A 401 -6.59 19.87 -20.47
C GLY A 401 -6.36 18.52 -21.14
N ALA A 402 -5.54 17.64 -20.54
CA ALA A 402 -5.32 16.29 -21.03
C ALA A 402 -6.62 15.45 -21.04
N GLY A 403 -7.43 15.52 -19.96
CA GLY A 403 -8.73 14.87 -19.87
C GLY A 403 -9.69 15.31 -20.97
N ILE A 404 -9.81 16.60 -21.25
CA ILE A 404 -10.64 17.14 -22.33
C ILE A 404 -10.18 16.57 -23.69
N ILE A 405 -8.88 16.52 -23.95
CA ILE A 405 -8.33 15.92 -25.18
C ILE A 405 -8.74 14.45 -25.28
N LEU A 406 -8.60 13.67 -24.21
CA LEU A 406 -8.96 12.25 -24.18
C LEU A 406 -10.47 12.01 -24.39
N MET A 407 -11.32 12.91 -23.90
CA MET A 407 -12.78 12.78 -23.97
C MET A 407 -13.36 13.28 -25.30
N THR A 408 -12.74 14.26 -25.93
CA THR A 408 -13.34 14.96 -27.09
C THR A 408 -12.56 14.74 -28.39
N GLY A 409 -11.31 14.30 -28.33
CA GLY A 409 -10.43 14.21 -29.50
C GLY A 409 -9.97 15.59 -30.00
N TRP A 410 -10.26 16.68 -29.28
CA TRP A 410 -9.92 18.04 -29.70
C TRP A 410 -8.90 18.68 -28.75
N PRO A 411 -7.92 19.43 -29.30
CA PRO A 411 -7.67 19.69 -30.74
C PRO A 411 -6.99 18.50 -31.45
N ALA A 412 -7.42 18.26 -32.67
CA ALA A 412 -6.96 17.12 -33.49
C ALA A 412 -5.43 16.96 -33.61
N PRO A 413 -4.61 18.01 -33.76
CA PRO A 413 -3.16 17.86 -33.82
C PRO A 413 -2.55 17.26 -32.56
N LEU A 414 -3.04 17.64 -31.36
CA LEU A 414 -2.59 17.07 -30.07
C LEU A 414 -3.08 15.62 -29.91
N TRP A 415 -4.33 15.37 -30.27
CA TRP A 415 -4.90 14.02 -30.30
C TRP A 415 -4.05 13.08 -31.15
N ASN A 416 -3.81 13.43 -32.43
CA ASN A 416 -3.08 12.57 -33.35
C ASN A 416 -1.64 12.31 -32.90
N LYS A 417 -0.96 13.32 -32.36
CA LYS A 417 0.42 13.21 -31.91
C LYS A 417 0.59 12.43 -30.60
N TRP A 418 -0.33 12.57 -29.65
CA TRP A 418 -0.11 12.10 -28.28
C TRP A 418 -0.96 10.87 -27.93
N VAL A 419 -2.15 10.78 -28.51
CA VAL A 419 -3.11 9.72 -28.17
C VAL A 419 -3.14 8.65 -29.27
N ALA A 420 -3.44 9.02 -30.50
CA ALA A 420 -3.60 8.06 -31.61
C ALA A 420 -2.30 7.31 -31.95
N GLN A 421 -1.13 7.95 -31.80
CA GLN A 421 0.16 7.28 -32.00
C GLN A 421 0.50 6.34 -30.83
N GLY A 422 0.14 6.72 -29.59
CA GLY A 422 0.43 5.92 -28.40
C GLY A 422 -0.57 4.79 -28.14
N ALA A 423 -1.78 4.92 -28.66
CA ALA A 423 -2.87 3.94 -28.50
C ALA A 423 -3.72 3.88 -29.78
N PRO A 424 -3.25 3.21 -30.84
CA PRO A 424 -3.97 3.06 -32.09
C PRO A 424 -5.36 2.45 -31.85
N GLY A 425 -6.40 3.04 -32.48
CA GLY A 425 -7.78 2.56 -32.33
C GLY A 425 -8.54 3.06 -31.09
N PHE A 426 -7.89 3.77 -30.16
CA PHE A 426 -8.60 4.43 -29.07
C PHE A 426 -9.53 5.52 -29.61
N THR A 427 -10.80 5.46 -29.21
CA THR A 427 -11.81 6.46 -29.58
C THR A 427 -12.15 7.34 -28.39
N PRO A 428 -12.39 8.65 -28.60
CA PRO A 428 -12.81 9.54 -27.52
C PRO A 428 -14.10 9.04 -26.87
N GLN A 429 -14.13 8.97 -25.55
CA GLN A 429 -15.30 8.51 -24.80
C GLN A 429 -15.61 9.47 -23.68
N ILE A 430 -16.86 9.93 -23.61
CA ILE A 430 -17.36 10.81 -22.55
C ILE A 430 -18.20 9.97 -21.59
N SER A 431 -17.65 9.72 -20.39
CA SER A 431 -18.42 9.18 -19.28
C SER A 431 -18.92 10.33 -18.41
N SER A 432 -20.24 10.57 -18.42
CA SER A 432 -20.86 11.61 -17.59
C SER A 432 -20.63 11.40 -16.10
N VAL A 433 -20.57 10.15 -15.64
CA VAL A 433 -20.29 9.81 -14.23
C VAL A 433 -18.85 10.16 -13.85
N MET A 434 -17.88 9.78 -14.69
CA MET A 434 -16.45 10.08 -14.44
C MET A 434 -16.18 11.59 -14.51
N PHE A 435 -16.82 12.28 -15.47
CA PHE A 435 -16.73 13.75 -15.57
C PHE A 435 -17.32 14.43 -14.34
N ALA A 436 -18.52 14.01 -13.89
CA ALA A 436 -19.15 14.57 -12.70
C ALA A 436 -18.31 14.32 -11.44
N ALA A 437 -17.72 13.13 -11.30
CA ALA A 437 -16.82 12.81 -10.19
C ALA A 437 -15.55 13.70 -10.19
N ALA A 438 -14.93 13.90 -11.37
CA ALA A 438 -13.79 14.79 -11.55
C ALA A 438 -14.13 16.23 -11.18
N LEU A 439 -15.28 16.74 -11.66
CA LEU A 439 -15.76 18.09 -11.37
C LEU A 439 -16.06 18.27 -9.88
N LEU A 440 -16.78 17.34 -9.27
CA LEU A 440 -17.11 17.38 -7.85
C LEU A 440 -15.83 17.39 -6.99
N ALA A 441 -14.89 16.51 -7.27
CA ALA A 441 -13.61 16.47 -6.54
C ALA A 441 -12.81 17.77 -6.73
N THR A 442 -12.81 18.33 -7.94
CA THR A 442 -12.17 19.63 -8.21
C THR A 442 -12.79 20.75 -7.40
N LEU A 443 -14.14 20.85 -7.37
CA LEU A 443 -14.85 21.85 -6.59
C LEU A 443 -14.61 21.68 -5.09
N LEU A 444 -14.70 20.46 -4.58
CA LEU A 444 -14.48 20.16 -3.16
C LEU A 444 -13.04 20.49 -2.72
N LEU A 445 -12.04 19.99 -3.43
CA LEU A 445 -10.63 20.21 -3.05
C LEU A 445 -10.19 21.65 -3.28
N SER A 446 -10.68 22.31 -4.34
CA SER A 446 -10.45 23.76 -4.54
C SER A 446 -11.13 24.58 -3.46
N GLY A 447 -12.39 24.28 -3.12
CA GLY A 447 -13.08 24.91 -1.99
C GLY A 447 -12.31 24.75 -0.69
N LEU A 448 -11.77 23.57 -0.41
CA LEU A 448 -10.93 23.33 0.77
C LEU A 448 -9.65 24.18 0.77
N VAL A 449 -8.96 24.29 -0.36
CA VAL A 449 -7.70 25.06 -0.47
C VAL A 449 -7.96 26.56 -0.36
N PHE A 450 -8.99 27.09 -1.00
CA PHE A 450 -9.23 28.54 -1.08
C PHE A 450 -10.10 29.08 0.04
N LEU A 451 -11.10 28.32 0.52
CA LEU A 451 -12.06 28.78 1.54
C LEU A 451 -11.66 28.37 2.97
N ASN A 452 -10.97 27.24 3.13
CA ASN A 452 -10.55 26.81 4.46
C ASN A 452 -9.23 27.46 4.87
N ARG A 453 -9.30 28.35 5.86
CA ARG A 453 -8.12 29.08 6.35
C ARG A 453 -6.99 28.15 6.81
N THR A 454 -7.31 27.08 7.53
CA THR A 454 -6.31 26.12 8.03
C THR A 454 -5.58 25.40 6.89
N CYS A 455 -6.29 25.01 5.84
CA CYS A 455 -5.70 24.38 4.66
C CYS A 455 -4.88 25.41 3.87
N ARG A 456 -5.45 26.59 3.64
CA ARG A 456 -4.83 27.68 2.89
C ARG A 456 -3.51 28.16 3.51
N GLU A 457 -3.35 28.10 4.83
CA GLU A 457 -2.13 28.49 5.54
C GLU A 457 -1.04 27.41 5.57
N SER A 458 -1.39 26.15 5.23
CA SER A 458 -0.45 25.02 5.26
C SER A 458 -0.02 24.60 3.85
N PRO A 459 1.24 24.85 3.43
CA PRO A 459 1.76 24.40 2.13
C PRO A 459 1.60 22.88 1.93
N LEU A 460 1.78 22.10 2.98
CA LEU A 460 1.63 20.64 2.93
C LEU A 460 0.18 20.24 2.62
N SER A 461 -0.82 20.87 3.27
CA SER A 461 -2.23 20.57 2.98
C SER A 461 -2.60 20.92 1.53
N ILE A 462 -2.08 22.05 1.02
CA ILE A 462 -2.26 22.45 -0.38
C ILE A 462 -1.61 21.43 -1.31
N PHE A 463 -0.38 21.03 -1.02
CA PHE A 463 0.35 20.04 -1.83
C PHE A 463 -0.33 18.67 -1.80
N THR A 464 -0.78 18.19 -0.62
CA THR A 464 -1.56 16.95 -0.51
C THR A 464 -2.85 17.02 -1.34
N SER A 465 -3.59 18.14 -1.26
CA SER A 465 -4.80 18.34 -2.07
C SER A 465 -4.48 18.38 -3.57
N CYS A 466 -3.33 18.93 -3.97
CA CYS A 466 -2.85 18.92 -5.34
C CYS A 466 -2.61 17.48 -5.85
N ILE A 467 -1.82 16.70 -5.14
CA ILE A 467 -1.53 15.31 -5.51
C ILE A 467 -2.82 14.47 -5.51
N THR A 468 -3.69 14.66 -4.51
CA THR A 468 -4.99 13.99 -4.46
C THR A 468 -5.86 14.35 -5.67
N LEU A 469 -5.95 15.62 -6.03
CA LEU A 469 -6.73 16.04 -7.19
C LEU A 469 -6.15 15.51 -8.50
N CYS A 470 -4.83 15.56 -8.68
CA CYS A 470 -4.17 14.96 -9.83
C CYS A 470 -4.46 13.45 -9.92
N TRP A 471 -4.45 12.74 -8.79
CA TRP A 471 -4.80 11.33 -8.73
C TRP A 471 -6.26 11.08 -9.14
N VAL A 472 -7.20 11.85 -8.59
CA VAL A 472 -8.61 11.75 -8.98
C VAL A 472 -8.79 11.98 -10.48
N LEU A 473 -8.19 13.03 -11.04
CA LEU A 473 -8.31 13.35 -12.45
C LEU A 473 -7.72 12.24 -13.34
N ALA A 474 -6.58 11.67 -12.94
CA ALA A 474 -5.98 10.54 -13.66
C ALA A 474 -6.89 9.30 -13.63
N MET A 475 -7.49 8.99 -12.46
CA MET A 475 -8.33 7.79 -12.26
C MET A 475 -9.80 8.01 -12.66
N THR A 476 -10.17 9.19 -13.14
CA THR A 476 -11.49 9.46 -13.71
C THR A 476 -11.39 9.79 -15.20
N LEU A 477 -10.85 10.95 -15.54
CA LEU A 477 -10.74 11.41 -16.94
C LEU A 477 -9.72 10.60 -17.77
N GLY A 478 -8.64 10.16 -17.13
CA GLY A 478 -7.59 9.37 -17.77
C GLY A 478 -7.86 7.86 -17.81
N MET A 479 -8.79 7.35 -16.98
CA MET A 479 -9.01 5.91 -16.81
C MET A 479 -9.38 5.19 -18.11
N PRO A 480 -10.29 5.68 -18.97
CA PRO A 480 -10.62 4.99 -20.21
C PRO A 480 -9.41 4.76 -21.12
N TYR A 481 -8.51 5.75 -21.20
CA TYR A 481 -7.27 5.62 -21.96
C TYR A 481 -6.27 4.67 -21.31
N LEU A 482 -6.07 4.79 -19.99
CA LEU A 482 -5.16 3.94 -19.24
C LEU A 482 -5.58 2.47 -19.29
N ASP A 483 -6.88 2.21 -19.15
CA ASP A 483 -7.41 0.85 -19.22
C ASP A 483 -7.30 0.28 -20.63
N TYR A 484 -7.67 1.04 -21.67
CA TYR A 484 -7.52 0.64 -23.07
C TYR A 484 -6.08 0.22 -23.40
N THR A 485 -5.07 0.95 -22.91
CA THR A 485 -3.66 0.61 -23.18
C THR A 485 -3.15 -0.60 -22.40
N LYS A 486 -3.86 -1.05 -21.36
CA LYS A 486 -3.38 -2.10 -20.44
C LYS A 486 -4.24 -3.34 -20.37
N ARG A 487 -5.50 -3.27 -20.79
CA ARG A 487 -6.45 -4.39 -20.70
C ARG A 487 -6.12 -5.51 -21.69
N TYR A 488 -6.50 -6.72 -21.30
CA TYR A 488 -6.31 -7.94 -22.10
C TYR A 488 -7.60 -8.46 -22.71
N SER A 489 -8.76 -7.91 -22.38
CA SER A 489 -10.04 -8.28 -22.98
C SER A 489 -10.04 -8.12 -24.50
N ASP A 490 -9.36 -7.07 -25.02
CA ASP A 490 -9.26 -6.83 -26.47
C ASP A 490 -8.45 -7.90 -27.21
N VAL A 491 -7.67 -8.72 -26.50
CA VAL A 491 -6.92 -9.85 -27.06
C VAL A 491 -7.69 -11.16 -26.86
N PHE A 492 -8.06 -11.47 -25.62
CA PHE A 492 -8.57 -12.80 -25.29
C PHE A 492 -10.03 -13.01 -25.67
N LEU A 493 -10.90 -11.99 -25.60
CA LEU A 493 -12.29 -12.15 -26.03
C LEU A 493 -12.42 -12.47 -27.53
N PRO A 494 -11.67 -11.84 -28.47
CA PRO A 494 -11.65 -12.26 -29.85
C PRO A 494 -11.06 -13.68 -30.08
N LEU A 495 -10.04 -14.06 -29.29
CA LEU A 495 -9.44 -15.41 -29.38
C LEU A 495 -10.47 -16.51 -29.12
N ARG A 496 -11.45 -16.27 -28.24
CA ARG A 496 -12.50 -17.22 -27.86
C ARG A 496 -13.22 -17.86 -29.08
N ALA A 497 -13.42 -17.12 -30.16
CA ALA A 497 -14.07 -17.62 -31.37
C ALA A 497 -13.27 -18.69 -32.12
N TRP A 498 -11.96 -18.76 -31.86
CA TRP A 498 -11.01 -19.65 -32.54
C TRP A 498 -10.56 -20.82 -31.65
N LEU A 499 -10.88 -20.78 -30.36
CA LEU A 499 -10.50 -21.84 -29.41
C LEU A 499 -11.34 -23.11 -29.66
N PRO A 500 -10.70 -24.29 -29.60
CA PRO A 500 -11.44 -25.56 -29.68
C PRO A 500 -12.29 -25.75 -28.40
N LYS A 501 -13.48 -26.34 -28.55
CA LYS A 501 -14.40 -26.52 -27.42
C LYS A 501 -14.02 -27.69 -26.51
N ASP A 502 -13.48 -28.79 -27.08
CA ASP A 502 -13.26 -30.04 -26.36
C ASP A 502 -11.84 -30.61 -26.55
N GLU A 503 -10.90 -29.83 -27.06
CA GLU A 503 -9.52 -30.23 -27.24
C GLU A 503 -8.58 -29.46 -26.31
N CYS A 504 -7.47 -30.09 -25.91
CA CYS A 504 -6.46 -29.39 -25.13
C CYS A 504 -5.70 -28.38 -25.99
N VAL A 505 -5.32 -27.26 -25.35
CA VAL A 505 -4.47 -26.22 -25.94
C VAL A 505 -3.15 -26.21 -25.20
N ALA A 506 -2.05 -26.43 -25.89
CA ALA A 506 -0.72 -26.21 -25.37
C ALA A 506 -0.38 -24.71 -25.35
N SER A 507 0.54 -24.31 -24.52
CA SER A 507 1.05 -22.94 -24.53
C SER A 507 2.57 -22.90 -24.50
N ARG A 508 3.15 -21.90 -25.18
CA ARG A 508 4.58 -21.63 -25.22
C ARG A 508 4.82 -20.17 -24.88
N HIS A 509 5.72 -19.94 -23.92
CA HIS A 509 6.13 -18.60 -23.41
C HIS A 509 5.02 -17.77 -22.78
N LEU A 510 3.81 -18.32 -22.53
CA LEU A 510 2.73 -17.60 -21.86
C LEU A 510 3.11 -17.26 -20.42
N GLY A 511 3.12 -15.97 -20.11
CA GLY A 511 3.37 -15.46 -18.77
C GLY A 511 2.24 -15.78 -17.77
N GLU A 512 2.53 -15.65 -16.49
CA GLU A 512 1.53 -15.84 -15.42
C GLU A 512 0.32 -14.90 -15.55
N PRO A 513 0.50 -13.59 -15.86
CA PRO A 513 -0.62 -12.67 -16.05
C PRO A 513 -1.56 -13.12 -17.19
N GLN A 514 -0.98 -13.55 -18.30
CA GLN A 514 -1.73 -13.95 -19.49
C GLN A 514 -2.53 -15.22 -19.24
N ARG A 515 -1.93 -16.22 -18.59
CA ARG A 515 -2.61 -17.48 -18.25
C ARG A 515 -3.77 -17.25 -17.27
N ALA A 516 -3.58 -16.37 -16.29
CA ALA A 516 -4.64 -16.01 -15.34
C ALA A 516 -5.83 -15.34 -16.03
N LEU A 517 -5.57 -14.42 -16.95
CA LEU A 517 -6.63 -13.69 -17.66
C LEU A 517 -7.30 -14.55 -18.73
N LEU A 518 -6.56 -15.46 -19.38
CA LEU A 518 -7.12 -16.44 -20.31
C LEU A 518 -8.10 -17.39 -19.60
N GLU A 519 -7.75 -17.85 -18.40
CA GLU A 519 -8.67 -18.61 -17.54
C GLU A 519 -9.90 -17.77 -17.14
N TYR A 520 -9.71 -16.49 -16.86
CA TYR A 520 -10.80 -15.60 -16.47
C TYR A 520 -11.78 -15.31 -17.63
N TYR A 521 -11.28 -14.92 -18.80
CA TYR A 521 -12.13 -14.53 -19.93
C TYR A 521 -12.72 -15.73 -20.66
N ASP A 522 -11.95 -16.80 -20.85
CA ASP A 522 -12.30 -17.90 -21.74
C ASP A 522 -12.50 -19.23 -21.01
N GLY A 523 -12.22 -19.30 -19.72
CA GLY A 523 -12.24 -20.54 -18.94
C GLY A 523 -11.14 -21.52 -19.37
N LEU A 524 -10.16 -21.07 -20.17
CA LEU A 524 -9.13 -21.92 -20.76
C LEU A 524 -7.91 -22.03 -19.86
N ILE A 525 -7.59 -23.26 -19.46
CA ILE A 525 -6.33 -23.61 -18.82
C ILE A 525 -5.44 -24.30 -19.84
N THR A 526 -4.31 -23.68 -20.19
CA THR A 526 -3.37 -24.22 -21.17
C THR A 526 -2.34 -25.14 -20.53
N LEU A 527 -1.87 -26.15 -21.27
CA LEU A 527 -0.75 -27.02 -20.87
C LEU A 527 0.57 -26.43 -21.37
N ARG A 528 1.42 -25.99 -20.46
CA ARG A 528 2.72 -25.39 -20.81
C ARG A 528 3.70 -26.43 -21.35
N GLU A 529 4.23 -26.20 -22.55
CA GLU A 529 5.27 -27.09 -23.14
C GLU A 529 6.53 -27.16 -22.28
N GLU A 530 6.87 -26.07 -21.58
CA GLU A 530 8.07 -26.00 -20.73
C GLU A 530 7.96 -26.85 -19.44
N LYS A 531 6.74 -27.27 -19.06
CA LYS A 531 6.51 -27.99 -17.79
C LYS A 531 5.81 -29.33 -17.94
N HIS A 532 4.91 -29.47 -18.92
CA HIS A 532 4.00 -30.60 -19.01
C HIS A 532 4.26 -31.44 -20.27
N ARG A 533 4.75 -32.66 -20.11
CA ARG A 533 4.92 -33.60 -21.23
C ARG A 533 3.62 -33.85 -22.01
N GLY A 534 2.45 -33.74 -21.35
CA GLY A 534 1.15 -33.85 -21.98
C GLY A 534 0.83 -32.78 -23.02
N ALA A 535 1.49 -31.63 -22.96
CA ALA A 535 1.32 -30.55 -23.93
C ALA A 535 1.64 -30.96 -25.35
N TYR A 536 2.59 -31.91 -25.54
CA TYR A 536 2.94 -32.45 -26.86
C TYR A 536 1.85 -33.34 -27.48
N ARG A 537 0.75 -33.61 -26.77
CA ARG A 537 -0.40 -34.34 -27.31
C ARG A 537 -1.52 -33.42 -27.79
N CYS A 538 -1.43 -32.13 -27.51
CA CYS A 538 -2.44 -31.15 -27.93
C CYS A 538 -2.23 -30.77 -29.40
N ASN A 539 -3.32 -30.73 -30.17
CA ASN A 539 -3.31 -30.31 -31.58
C ASN A 539 -3.27 -28.79 -31.75
N TRP A 540 -3.43 -28.04 -30.65
CA TRP A 540 -3.47 -26.60 -30.63
C TRP A 540 -2.35 -26.04 -29.79
N LEU A 541 -1.70 -24.96 -30.25
CA LEU A 541 -0.61 -24.27 -29.55
C LEU A 541 -0.84 -22.78 -29.58
N LEU A 542 -0.94 -22.18 -28.38
CA LEU A 542 -0.97 -20.74 -28.19
C LEU A 542 0.43 -20.25 -27.81
N VAL A 543 1.03 -19.40 -28.64
CA VAL A 543 2.38 -18.85 -28.44
C VAL A 543 2.28 -17.40 -28.08
N GLN A 544 2.97 -16.98 -27.00
CA GLN A 544 3.28 -15.57 -26.75
C GLN A 544 4.65 -15.27 -27.34
N HIS A 545 4.69 -14.34 -28.25
CA HIS A 545 5.90 -13.95 -28.96
C HIS A 545 6.33 -12.53 -28.54
N ASP A 546 7.62 -12.34 -28.27
CA ASP A 546 8.21 -11.02 -28.07
C ASP A 546 8.68 -10.45 -29.41
N LYS A 547 8.03 -9.40 -29.89
CA LYS A 547 8.31 -8.74 -31.18
C LYS A 547 9.77 -8.28 -31.36
N ARG A 548 10.55 -8.22 -30.27
CA ARG A 548 11.96 -7.86 -30.29
C ARG A 548 12.88 -9.03 -30.67
N HIS A 549 12.36 -10.25 -30.69
CA HIS A 549 13.07 -11.46 -31.06
C HIS A 549 12.50 -12.06 -32.34
N PRO A 550 13.32 -12.78 -33.15
CA PRO A 550 12.83 -13.45 -34.35
C PRO A 550 11.75 -14.48 -33.99
N GLU A 551 10.77 -14.66 -34.88
CA GLU A 551 9.71 -15.65 -34.69
C GLU A 551 10.30 -17.06 -34.66
N GLU A 552 9.88 -17.83 -33.66
CA GLU A 552 10.22 -19.26 -33.60
C GLU A 552 9.38 -20.04 -34.61
N PHE A 553 10.01 -20.97 -35.31
CA PHE A 553 9.29 -21.86 -36.21
C PHE A 553 8.33 -22.78 -35.46
N VAL A 554 7.08 -22.81 -35.90
CA VAL A 554 6.03 -23.72 -35.43
C VAL A 554 5.55 -24.56 -36.59
N ASP A 555 5.64 -25.89 -36.46
CA ASP A 555 5.10 -26.82 -37.45
C ASP A 555 3.57 -26.90 -37.28
N GLY A 556 2.86 -26.02 -37.96
CA GLY A 556 1.41 -25.90 -37.89
C GLY A 556 0.87 -24.75 -38.71
N THR A 557 -0.44 -24.71 -38.84
CA THR A 557 -1.15 -23.64 -39.53
C THR A 557 -1.53 -22.55 -38.54
N LEU A 558 -1.13 -21.30 -38.82
CA LEU A 558 -1.57 -20.12 -38.06
C LEU A 558 -3.07 -19.90 -38.27
N VAL A 559 -3.85 -19.95 -37.20
CA VAL A 559 -5.32 -19.84 -37.24
C VAL A 559 -5.78 -18.45 -36.79
N TRP A 560 -5.09 -17.88 -35.79
CA TRP A 560 -5.42 -16.57 -35.24
C TRP A 560 -4.17 -15.88 -34.75
N GLN A 561 -4.20 -14.55 -34.85
CA GLN A 561 -3.17 -13.66 -34.27
C GLN A 561 -3.83 -12.44 -33.64
N GLY A 562 -3.30 -12.02 -32.52
CA GLY A 562 -3.77 -10.83 -31.79
C GLY A 562 -2.72 -10.18 -30.94
N GLU A 563 -2.92 -8.90 -30.69
CA GLU A 563 -2.03 -8.08 -29.86
C GLU A 563 -2.82 -7.03 -29.09
N ARG A 564 -2.26 -6.51 -28.00
CA ARG A 564 -2.87 -5.36 -27.31
C ARG A 564 -2.65 -4.08 -28.13
N PRO A 565 -3.66 -3.21 -28.23
CA PRO A 565 -3.60 -2.03 -29.11
C PRO A 565 -2.42 -1.08 -28.90
N ALA A 566 -1.90 -0.99 -27.66
CA ALA A 566 -0.80 -0.10 -27.30
C ALA A 566 0.48 -0.85 -26.93
N ASP A 567 0.57 -2.15 -27.24
CA ASP A 567 1.73 -2.98 -26.89
C ASP A 567 2.61 -3.25 -28.11
N ASN A 568 3.83 -2.73 -28.07
CA ASN A 568 4.82 -2.97 -29.13
C ASN A 568 5.74 -4.18 -28.83
N GLU A 569 5.52 -4.89 -27.73
CA GLU A 569 6.40 -5.95 -27.29
C GLU A 569 5.79 -7.35 -27.43
N GLU A 570 4.48 -7.50 -27.22
CA GLU A 570 3.83 -8.81 -27.16
C GLU A 570 2.88 -9.03 -28.33
N ASN A 571 2.94 -10.24 -28.90
CA ASN A 571 2.02 -10.77 -29.90
C ASN A 571 1.59 -12.19 -29.50
N TYR A 572 0.37 -12.57 -29.79
CA TYR A 572 -0.24 -13.87 -29.48
C TYR A 572 -0.66 -14.55 -30.79
N GLN A 573 -0.25 -15.80 -30.93
CA GLN A 573 -0.50 -16.58 -32.14
C GLN A 573 -1.06 -17.94 -31.75
N LEU A 574 -2.18 -18.31 -32.34
CA LEU A 574 -2.80 -19.64 -32.18
C LEU A 574 -2.54 -20.48 -33.42
N TYR A 575 -1.91 -21.62 -33.24
CA TYR A 575 -1.59 -22.56 -34.28
C TYR A 575 -2.40 -23.85 -34.11
N ARG A 576 -2.83 -24.41 -35.24
CA ARG A 576 -3.24 -25.81 -35.35
C ARG A 576 -2.04 -26.61 -35.84
N LEU A 577 -1.55 -27.53 -35.00
CA LEU A 577 -0.34 -28.31 -35.28
C LEU A 577 -0.59 -29.44 -36.27
N ASN A 578 0.42 -29.77 -37.06
CA ASN A 578 0.39 -30.88 -38.04
C ASN A 578 0.80 -32.20 -37.34
N ARG A 579 0.08 -32.59 -36.26
CA ARG A 579 0.40 -33.80 -35.47
C ARG A 579 -0.54 -34.95 -35.81
#